data_69cdb4deccb1aafaaab220bd6d24a5c3
#
_entry.id   69cdb4deccb1aafaaab220bd6d24a5c3
#
_cell.length_a   1.000
_cell.length_b   1.000
_cell.length_c   1.000
_cell.angle_alpha   90.00
_cell.angle_beta   90.00
_cell.angle_gamma   90.00
#
_symmetry.space_group_name_H-M   'P 1'
#
loop_
_entity.id
_entity.type
_entity.pdbx_description
1 polymer ?
#
loop_
_entity_poly.entity_id
_entity_poly.type
_entity_poly.pdbx_seq_one_letter_code
_entity_poly.pdbx_strand_id
1 'polypeptide(L)'
;EPRIERALAATFGLVGFARSWVMGQDMEQVREAAVRVAEPLRAAGGSRFKIAARRSDKRFPLSSYQIACDLGDHLRRRFPDLRVDLTRPDWVVQVEVRRRVYVYGPQTRGPGGLPLGSSGQGLLLLSGGIDSPVAGYLMAKRGLAVDAVYFHTPPYTAAQARDKVVDISRILAGFITGLRLFVVPFTDIQLRINRQGPEEERTQLVRAAMMEIADRLARRERGSCLITG
;
A
#
# COMPACT_ATOMS: atom_id res chain seq x y z
N GLU A 1 11.15 -12.42 6.09
CA GLU A 1 9.88 -11.91 6.65
C GLU A 1 9.76 -10.38 6.61
N PRO A 2 10.71 -9.55 7.06
CA PRO A 2 10.60 -8.08 6.95
C PRO A 2 10.40 -7.58 5.51
N ARG A 3 10.89 -8.34 4.52
CA ARG A 3 10.71 -8.04 3.09
C ARG A 3 9.27 -8.23 2.63
N ILE A 4 8.60 -9.29 3.11
CA ILE A 4 7.19 -9.58 2.81
C ILE A 4 6.30 -8.50 3.44
N GLU A 5 6.54 -8.13 4.68
CA GLU A 5 5.76 -7.11 5.37
C GLU A 5 5.88 -5.73 4.70
N ARG A 6 7.08 -5.35 4.26
CA ARG A 6 7.27 -4.12 3.46
C ARG A 6 6.49 -4.16 2.14
N ALA A 7 6.52 -5.29 1.45
CA ALA A 7 5.75 -5.46 0.22
C ALA A 7 4.24 -5.35 0.47
N LEU A 8 3.72 -6.00 1.52
CA LEU A 8 2.31 -5.90 1.90
C LEU A 8 1.92 -4.47 2.31
N ALA A 9 2.79 -3.77 3.05
CA ALA A 9 2.57 -2.38 3.45
C ALA A 9 2.57 -1.39 2.26
N ALA A 10 3.12 -1.79 1.12
CA ALA A 10 3.14 -0.99 -0.11
C ALA A 10 2.06 -1.43 -1.14
N THR A 11 1.33 -2.51 -0.88
CA THR A 11 0.36 -3.07 -1.84
C THR A 11 -1.01 -2.40 -1.68
N PHE A 12 -1.42 -1.63 -2.68
CA PHE A 12 -2.75 -1.02 -2.72
C PHE A 12 -3.87 -2.08 -2.75
N GLY A 13 -5.02 -1.75 -2.15
CA GLY A 13 -6.14 -2.66 -1.96
C GLY A 13 -6.11 -3.44 -0.65
N LEU A 14 -4.98 -3.50 0.04
CA LEU A 14 -4.90 -4.14 1.36
C LEU A 14 -5.25 -3.15 2.47
N VAL A 15 -6.28 -3.47 3.25
CA VAL A 15 -6.67 -2.68 4.43
C VAL A 15 -5.74 -2.95 5.60
N GLY A 16 -5.31 -4.21 5.74
CA GLY A 16 -4.38 -4.63 6.78
C GLY A 16 -3.93 -6.07 6.59
N PHE A 17 -2.89 -6.46 7.29
CA PHE A 17 -2.34 -7.81 7.30
C PHE A 17 -1.79 -8.14 8.68
N ALA A 18 -1.69 -9.42 9.02
CA ALA A 18 -1.11 -9.90 10.25
C ALA A 18 -0.39 -11.22 10.03
N ARG A 19 0.64 -11.48 10.84
CA ARG A 19 1.20 -12.82 10.98
C ARG A 19 0.21 -13.70 11.70
N SER A 20 -0.04 -14.89 11.18
CA SER A 20 -1.01 -15.82 11.74
C SER A 20 -0.37 -17.19 11.99
N TRP A 21 -0.69 -17.78 13.13
CA TRP A 21 -0.49 -19.19 13.40
C TRP A 21 -1.66 -19.97 12.80
N VAL A 22 -1.35 -20.98 11.99
CA VAL A 22 -2.36 -21.76 11.26
C VAL A 22 -2.26 -23.23 11.66
N MET A 23 -3.38 -23.79 12.16
CA MET A 23 -3.43 -25.16 12.67
C MET A 23 -4.72 -25.87 12.28
N GLY A 24 -4.83 -27.15 12.66
CA GLY A 24 -6.07 -27.91 12.60
C GLY A 24 -7.10 -27.39 13.61
N GLN A 25 -8.28 -28.04 13.63
CA GLN A 25 -9.37 -27.71 14.55
C GLN A 25 -9.15 -28.39 15.93
N ASP A 26 -7.96 -28.21 16.51
CA ASP A 26 -7.54 -28.73 17.82
C ASP A 26 -7.37 -27.56 18.80
N MET A 27 -8.15 -27.57 19.87
CA MET A 27 -8.14 -26.50 20.87
C MET A 27 -6.84 -26.38 21.64
N GLU A 28 -6.09 -27.48 21.84
CA GLU A 28 -4.79 -27.40 22.52
C GLU A 28 -3.78 -26.59 21.68
N GLN A 29 -3.72 -26.88 20.38
CA GLN A 29 -2.87 -26.09 19.47
C GLN A 29 -3.31 -24.61 19.39
N VAL A 30 -4.62 -24.36 19.50
CA VAL A 30 -5.17 -22.99 19.50
C VAL A 30 -4.77 -22.26 20.79
N ARG A 31 -4.77 -22.92 21.94
CA ARG A 31 -4.30 -22.36 23.23
C ARG A 31 -2.81 -22.01 23.17
N GLU A 32 -1.97 -22.93 22.68
CA GLU A 32 -0.54 -22.66 22.49
C GLU A 32 -0.29 -21.47 21.55
N ALA A 33 -1.01 -21.39 20.45
CA ALA A 33 -0.89 -20.27 19.51
C ALA A 33 -1.34 -18.94 20.15
N ALA A 34 -2.40 -18.96 20.96
CA ALA A 34 -2.83 -17.78 21.71
C ALA A 34 -1.75 -17.29 22.69
N VAL A 35 -1.05 -18.20 23.38
CA VAL A 35 0.09 -17.86 24.24
C VAL A 35 1.21 -17.22 23.42
N ARG A 36 1.60 -17.82 22.29
CA ARG A 36 2.65 -17.28 21.41
C ARG A 36 2.34 -15.88 20.87
N VAL A 37 1.06 -15.57 20.65
CA VAL A 37 0.61 -14.24 20.24
C VAL A 37 0.60 -13.27 21.43
N ALA A 38 0.16 -13.72 22.62
CA ALA A 38 0.01 -12.88 23.80
C ALA A 38 1.35 -12.48 24.43
N GLU A 39 2.34 -13.38 24.43
CA GLU A 39 3.62 -13.21 25.13
C GLU A 39 4.38 -11.95 24.70
N PRO A 40 4.64 -11.67 23.39
CA PRO A 40 5.29 -10.43 22.96
C PRO A 40 4.45 -9.18 23.21
N LEU A 41 3.12 -9.28 23.15
CA LEU A 41 2.23 -8.14 23.39
C LEU A 41 2.22 -7.75 24.87
N ARG A 42 2.22 -8.74 25.77
CA ARG A 42 2.38 -8.53 27.20
C ARG A 42 3.74 -7.93 27.53
N ALA A 43 4.81 -8.45 26.93
CA ALA A 43 6.17 -7.93 27.12
C ALA A 43 6.33 -6.47 26.68
N ALA A 44 5.53 -6.03 25.71
CA ALA A 44 5.46 -4.63 25.26
C ALA A 44 4.70 -3.70 26.25
N GLY A 45 4.16 -4.22 27.36
CA GLY A 45 3.58 -3.43 28.45
C GLY A 45 2.05 -3.41 28.55
N GLY A 46 1.34 -4.13 27.68
CA GLY A 46 -0.13 -4.22 27.74
C GLY A 46 -0.61 -5.30 28.68
N SER A 47 -1.45 -4.97 29.68
CA SER A 47 -2.04 -5.93 30.63
C SER A 47 -3.51 -6.24 30.38
N ARG A 48 -4.24 -5.39 29.64
CA ARG A 48 -5.65 -5.58 29.32
C ARG A 48 -5.79 -6.19 27.95
N PHE A 49 -6.51 -7.28 27.86
CA PHE A 49 -6.66 -7.99 26.59
C PHE A 49 -8.09 -8.44 26.31
N LYS A 50 -8.33 -8.75 25.05
CA LYS A 50 -9.57 -9.33 24.55
C LYS A 50 -9.26 -10.47 23.60
N ILE A 51 -10.05 -11.52 23.65
CA ILE A 51 -10.11 -12.56 22.62
C ILE A 51 -11.30 -12.25 21.71
N ALA A 52 -11.04 -12.08 20.42
CA ALA A 52 -12.07 -11.89 19.41
C ALA A 52 -12.14 -13.15 18.53
N ALA A 53 -13.06 -14.04 18.84
CA ALA A 53 -13.25 -15.28 18.10
C ALA A 53 -14.38 -15.13 17.06
N ARG A 54 -14.12 -15.62 15.84
CA ARG A 54 -15.11 -15.77 14.77
C ARG A 54 -15.13 -17.21 14.28
N ARG A 55 -16.32 -17.78 14.08
CA ARG A 55 -16.51 -19.14 13.63
C ARG A 55 -17.35 -19.18 12.37
N SER A 56 -16.73 -19.46 11.25
CA SER A 56 -17.44 -19.70 9.98
C SER A 56 -17.81 -21.17 9.79
N ASP A 57 -16.96 -22.11 10.26
CA ASP A 57 -17.29 -23.54 10.24
C ASP A 57 -18.10 -23.92 11.47
N LYS A 58 -19.41 -24.13 11.27
CA LYS A 58 -20.35 -24.48 12.33
C LYS A 58 -20.18 -25.91 12.88
N ARG A 59 -19.37 -26.76 12.23
CA ARG A 59 -19.08 -28.12 12.69
C ARG A 59 -18.08 -28.13 13.86
N PHE A 60 -17.33 -27.03 14.04
CA PHE A 60 -16.46 -26.90 15.19
C PHE A 60 -17.28 -26.93 16.49
N PRO A 61 -16.87 -27.73 17.50
CA PRO A 61 -17.74 -28.06 18.66
C PRO A 61 -18.03 -26.84 19.55
N LEU A 62 -17.12 -25.86 19.62
CA LEU A 62 -17.28 -24.69 20.46
C LEU A 62 -17.84 -23.50 19.69
N SER A 63 -18.72 -22.73 20.30
CA SER A 63 -19.16 -21.42 19.79
C SER A 63 -18.03 -20.38 19.89
N SER A 64 -18.15 -19.28 19.16
CA SER A 64 -17.19 -18.17 19.25
C SER A 64 -17.05 -17.63 20.67
N TYR A 65 -18.14 -17.57 21.42
CA TYR A 65 -18.12 -17.17 22.83
C TYR A 65 -17.35 -18.15 23.70
N GLN A 66 -17.62 -19.47 23.56
CA GLN A 66 -16.90 -20.51 24.31
C GLN A 66 -15.41 -20.53 24.01
N ILE A 67 -15.02 -20.34 22.73
CA ILE A 67 -13.61 -20.20 22.34
C ILE A 67 -12.98 -18.99 23.05
N ALA A 68 -13.66 -17.86 23.06
CA ALA A 68 -13.15 -16.65 23.70
C ALA A 68 -12.98 -16.81 25.21
N CYS A 69 -13.94 -17.46 25.89
CA CYS A 69 -13.86 -17.75 27.32
C CYS A 69 -12.70 -18.72 27.63
N ASP A 70 -12.63 -19.85 26.92
CA ASP A 70 -11.58 -20.86 27.12
C ASP A 70 -10.17 -20.27 26.96
N LEU A 71 -9.93 -19.52 25.90
CA LEU A 71 -8.64 -18.87 25.66
C LEU A 71 -8.36 -17.74 26.65
N GLY A 72 -9.37 -16.99 27.04
CA GLY A 72 -9.25 -15.95 28.07
C GLY A 72 -8.82 -16.52 29.41
N ASP A 73 -9.47 -17.60 29.85
CA ASP A 73 -9.10 -18.29 31.07
C ASP A 73 -7.72 -18.95 31.00
N HIS A 74 -7.39 -19.56 29.86
CA HIS A 74 -6.07 -20.14 29.62
C HIS A 74 -4.95 -19.08 29.72
N LEU A 75 -5.10 -17.93 29.07
CA LEU A 75 -4.11 -16.85 29.14
C LEU A 75 -3.99 -16.26 30.55
N ARG A 76 -5.09 -16.11 31.28
CA ARG A 76 -5.05 -15.62 32.67
C ARG A 76 -4.35 -16.59 33.63
N ARG A 77 -4.53 -17.91 33.45
CA ARG A 77 -3.80 -18.93 34.23
C ARG A 77 -2.30 -18.90 33.92
N ARG A 78 -1.95 -18.70 32.65
CA ARG A 78 -0.55 -18.67 32.21
C ARG A 78 0.16 -17.37 32.58
N PHE A 79 -0.59 -16.24 32.58
CA PHE A 79 -0.11 -14.90 32.88
C PHE A 79 -1.07 -14.20 33.86
N PRO A 80 -0.85 -14.36 35.19
CA PRO A 80 -1.78 -13.85 36.21
C PRO A 80 -1.94 -12.33 36.27
N ASP A 81 -1.02 -11.59 35.68
CA ASP A 81 -1.07 -10.12 35.55
C ASP A 81 -2.01 -9.63 34.46
N LEU A 82 -2.47 -10.52 33.58
CA LEU A 82 -3.39 -10.17 32.50
C LEU A 82 -4.84 -10.06 33.00
N ARG A 83 -5.54 -9.03 32.48
CA ARG A 83 -6.95 -8.76 32.75
C ARG A 83 -7.76 -8.72 31.46
N VAL A 84 -8.92 -9.35 31.48
CA VAL A 84 -9.86 -9.26 30.34
C VAL A 84 -10.56 -7.92 30.37
N ASP A 85 -10.49 -7.19 29.26
CA ASP A 85 -11.24 -5.95 29.05
C ASP A 85 -11.87 -5.99 27.65
N LEU A 86 -13.20 -6.09 27.60
CA LEU A 86 -13.96 -6.18 26.35
C LEU A 86 -14.17 -4.83 25.67
N THR A 87 -13.99 -3.74 26.43
CA THR A 87 -14.33 -2.38 25.99
C THR A 87 -13.09 -1.61 25.55
N ARG A 88 -12.02 -1.65 26.35
CA ARG A 88 -10.77 -0.90 26.10
C ARG A 88 -9.55 -1.78 26.30
N PRO A 89 -9.41 -2.87 25.55
CA PRO A 89 -8.23 -3.73 25.64
C PRO A 89 -6.99 -2.98 25.08
N ASP A 90 -5.84 -3.24 25.64
CA ASP A 90 -4.56 -2.77 25.12
C ASP A 90 -4.20 -3.52 23.82
N TRP A 91 -4.61 -4.79 23.74
CA TRP A 91 -4.44 -5.63 22.55
C TRP A 91 -5.51 -6.72 22.45
N VAL A 92 -5.66 -7.25 21.23
CA VAL A 92 -6.67 -8.27 20.91
C VAL A 92 -6.00 -9.47 20.25
N VAL A 93 -6.28 -10.66 20.75
CA VAL A 93 -5.99 -11.90 20.03
C VAL A 93 -7.19 -12.25 19.18
N GLN A 94 -6.96 -12.34 17.88
CA GLN A 94 -7.96 -12.73 16.89
C GLN A 94 -7.92 -14.22 16.66
N VAL A 95 -9.07 -14.89 16.65
CA VAL A 95 -9.20 -16.31 16.36
C VAL A 95 -10.27 -16.50 15.29
N GLU A 96 -9.89 -17.04 14.14
CA GLU A 96 -10.82 -17.36 13.07
C GLU A 96 -10.88 -18.86 12.85
N VAL A 97 -12.03 -19.47 13.13
CA VAL A 97 -12.30 -20.88 12.86
C VAL A 97 -12.99 -20.99 11.50
N ARG A 98 -12.24 -21.46 10.54
CA ARG A 98 -12.66 -21.84 9.19
C ARG A 98 -12.35 -23.32 8.98
N ARG A 99 -12.09 -23.79 7.78
CA ARG A 99 -11.54 -25.14 7.51
C ARG A 99 -10.26 -25.41 8.30
N ARG A 100 -9.49 -24.38 8.59
CA ARG A 100 -8.37 -24.35 9.53
C ARG A 100 -8.62 -23.24 10.54
N VAL A 101 -7.88 -23.28 11.66
CA VAL A 101 -7.92 -22.22 12.66
C VAL A 101 -6.73 -21.28 12.46
N TYR A 102 -7.01 -19.98 12.51
CA TYR A 102 -6.05 -18.89 12.38
C TYR A 102 -6.02 -18.12 13.69
N VAL A 103 -4.86 -17.98 14.30
CA VAL A 103 -4.66 -17.19 15.53
C VAL A 103 -3.63 -16.11 15.24
N TYR A 104 -3.97 -14.85 15.49
CA TYR A 104 -3.10 -13.72 15.21
C TYR A 104 -3.34 -12.56 16.17
N GLY A 105 -2.35 -11.68 16.29
CA GLY A 105 -2.38 -10.47 17.10
C GLY A 105 -2.91 -9.24 16.33
N PRO A 106 -2.52 -8.03 16.77
CA PRO A 106 -2.86 -6.79 16.09
C PRO A 106 -2.44 -6.80 14.62
N GLN A 107 -3.27 -6.21 13.77
CA GLN A 107 -2.99 -6.09 12.34
C GLN A 107 -2.14 -4.85 12.06
N THR A 108 -1.16 -5.00 11.18
CA THR A 108 -0.47 -3.87 10.55
C THR A 108 -1.38 -3.26 9.50
N ARG A 109 -1.55 -1.95 9.55
CA ARG A 109 -2.37 -1.23 8.58
C ARG A 109 -1.72 -1.25 7.20
N GLY A 110 -2.47 -1.66 6.19
CA GLY A 110 -2.09 -1.55 4.79
C GLY A 110 -2.39 -0.17 4.21
N PRO A 111 -1.98 0.12 2.97
CA PRO A 111 -2.22 1.41 2.33
C PRO A 111 -3.70 1.63 1.99
N GLY A 112 -4.51 0.59 1.96
CA GLY A 112 -5.90 0.66 1.53
C GLY A 112 -6.05 0.99 0.04
N GLY A 113 -7.14 1.64 -0.34
CA GLY A 113 -7.44 1.99 -1.72
C GLY A 113 -7.98 0.81 -2.53
N LEU A 114 -7.81 0.86 -3.84
CA LEU A 114 -8.21 -0.18 -4.79
C LEU A 114 -6.99 -0.94 -5.32
N PRO A 115 -7.13 -2.19 -5.73
CA PRO A 115 -6.06 -2.92 -6.38
C PRO A 115 -5.57 -2.20 -7.63
N LEU A 116 -4.25 -2.14 -7.80
CA LEU A 116 -3.62 -1.47 -8.93
C LEU A 116 -4.12 -2.04 -10.26
N GLY A 117 -4.46 -1.18 -11.21
CA GLY A 117 -5.00 -1.55 -12.53
C GLY A 117 -6.51 -1.81 -12.57
N SER A 118 -7.22 -1.85 -11.41
CA SER A 118 -8.67 -2.09 -11.38
C SER A 118 -9.50 -0.94 -11.96
N SER A 119 -8.93 0.27 -12.07
CA SER A 119 -9.57 1.48 -12.62
C SER A 119 -8.99 1.93 -13.97
N GLY A 120 -8.26 1.03 -14.66
CA GLY A 120 -7.62 1.35 -15.93
C GLY A 120 -6.17 1.82 -15.79
N GLN A 121 -5.67 2.56 -16.81
CA GLN A 121 -4.29 3.02 -16.88
C GLN A 121 -4.22 4.53 -17.13
N GLY A 122 -3.28 5.20 -16.47
CA GLY A 122 -3.00 6.62 -16.66
C GLY A 122 -1.52 6.90 -16.92
N LEU A 123 -1.23 8.04 -17.53
CA LEU A 123 0.11 8.53 -17.78
C LEU A 123 0.37 9.77 -16.92
N LEU A 124 1.32 9.66 -16.00
CA LEU A 124 1.75 10.74 -15.10
C LEU A 124 2.79 11.64 -15.79
N LEU A 125 2.53 12.93 -15.86
CA LEU A 125 3.55 13.93 -16.21
C LEU A 125 4.44 14.14 -14.97
N LEU A 126 5.54 13.40 -14.92
CA LEU A 126 6.43 13.39 -13.76
C LEU A 126 7.47 14.50 -13.86
N SER A 127 7.62 15.28 -12.81
CA SER A 127 8.63 16.32 -12.67
C SER A 127 9.56 16.04 -11.48
N GLY A 128 10.59 16.86 -11.32
CA GLY A 128 11.46 16.84 -10.13
C GLY A 128 10.83 17.51 -8.89
N GLY A 129 9.58 17.99 -8.98
CA GLY A 129 8.82 18.55 -7.85
C GLY A 129 8.17 17.46 -7.00
N ILE A 130 7.54 17.88 -5.88
CA ILE A 130 6.89 16.97 -4.93
C ILE A 130 5.44 16.65 -5.32
N ASP A 131 4.77 17.53 -6.08
CA ASP A 131 3.34 17.40 -6.36
C ASP A 131 3.04 16.27 -7.34
N SER A 132 3.81 16.16 -8.43
CA SER A 132 3.55 15.14 -9.45
C SER A 132 3.71 13.70 -8.94
N PRO A 133 4.73 13.31 -8.15
CA PRO A 133 4.79 11.97 -7.60
C PRO A 133 3.65 11.69 -6.60
N VAL A 134 3.23 12.70 -5.82
CA VAL A 134 2.08 12.56 -4.91
C VAL A 134 0.79 12.34 -5.69
N ALA A 135 0.56 13.08 -6.78
CA ALA A 135 -0.58 12.88 -7.67
C ALA A 135 -0.58 11.45 -8.25
N GLY A 136 0.58 10.97 -8.73
CA GLY A 136 0.75 9.60 -9.23
C GLY A 136 0.43 8.54 -8.17
N TYR A 137 0.94 8.70 -6.95
CA TYR A 137 0.63 7.82 -5.83
C TYR A 137 -0.87 7.80 -5.49
N LEU A 138 -1.51 8.97 -5.42
CA LEU A 138 -2.93 9.06 -5.08
C LEU A 138 -3.82 8.43 -6.15
N MET A 139 -3.48 8.60 -7.43
CA MET A 139 -4.22 7.98 -8.53
C MET A 139 -4.00 6.47 -8.60
N ALA A 140 -2.78 5.99 -8.33
CA ALA A 140 -2.49 4.58 -8.17
C ALA A 140 -3.28 3.96 -7.02
N LYS A 141 -3.37 4.64 -5.87
CA LYS A 141 -4.19 4.22 -4.73
C LYS A 141 -5.69 4.15 -5.06
N ARG A 142 -6.15 4.88 -6.07
CA ARG A 142 -7.51 4.80 -6.62
C ARG A 142 -7.69 3.69 -7.67
N GLY A 143 -6.65 2.88 -7.87
CA GLY A 143 -6.70 1.69 -8.72
C GLY A 143 -6.18 1.89 -10.14
N LEU A 144 -5.63 3.05 -10.50
CA LEU A 144 -4.99 3.20 -11.81
C LEU A 144 -3.63 2.49 -11.86
N ALA A 145 -3.38 1.75 -12.93
CA ALA A 145 -2.01 1.45 -13.33
C ALA A 145 -1.39 2.76 -13.87
N VAL A 146 -0.22 3.13 -13.40
CA VAL A 146 0.40 4.42 -13.73
C VAL A 146 1.74 4.19 -14.40
N ASP A 147 1.88 4.72 -15.61
CA ASP A 147 3.16 4.98 -16.26
C ASP A 147 3.53 6.45 -16.09
N ALA A 148 4.78 6.80 -16.27
CA ALA A 148 5.27 8.18 -16.14
C ALA A 148 5.97 8.65 -17.40
N VAL A 149 5.81 9.93 -17.71
CA VAL A 149 6.56 10.64 -18.77
C VAL A 149 7.32 11.80 -18.16
N TYR A 150 8.58 11.95 -18.54
CA TYR A 150 9.46 13.04 -18.18
C TYR A 150 9.96 13.73 -19.45
N PHE A 151 9.80 15.04 -19.55
CA PHE A 151 10.30 15.86 -20.64
C PHE A 151 11.70 16.38 -20.31
N HIS A 152 12.70 15.90 -21.03
CA HIS A 152 14.11 16.22 -20.81
C HIS A 152 14.63 17.23 -21.83
N THR A 153 15.26 18.30 -21.36
CA THR A 153 15.73 19.42 -22.21
C THR A 153 17.22 19.69 -22.02
N PRO A 154 18.11 18.74 -22.38
CA PRO A 154 19.56 19.03 -22.35
C PRO A 154 19.94 20.07 -23.41
N PRO A 155 20.96 20.95 -23.19
CA PRO A 155 21.74 21.10 -21.95
C PRO A 155 21.08 22.05 -20.93
N TYR A 156 19.84 22.54 -21.18
CA TYR A 156 19.16 23.51 -20.33
C TYR A 156 18.67 22.92 -19.00
N THR A 157 18.47 21.60 -18.93
CA THR A 157 18.25 20.87 -17.69
C THR A 157 19.53 20.13 -17.31
N ALA A 158 20.02 20.35 -16.10
CA ALA A 158 21.20 19.66 -15.58
C ALA A 158 20.97 18.13 -15.50
N ALA A 159 22.03 17.34 -15.64
CA ALA A 159 21.95 15.88 -15.52
C ALA A 159 21.33 15.45 -14.18
N GLN A 160 21.64 16.18 -13.09
CA GLN A 160 21.10 15.93 -11.76
C GLN A 160 19.57 16.02 -11.71
N ALA A 161 18.94 16.86 -12.54
CA ALA A 161 17.48 16.95 -12.59
C ALA A 161 16.85 15.68 -13.17
N ARG A 162 17.48 15.06 -14.19
CA ARG A 162 17.05 13.77 -14.74
C ARG A 162 17.26 12.66 -13.69
N ASP A 163 18.39 12.62 -13.04
CA ASP A 163 18.73 11.60 -12.05
C ASP A 163 17.75 11.67 -10.87
N LYS A 164 17.38 12.88 -10.42
CA LYS A 164 16.34 13.08 -9.42
C LYS A 164 14.99 12.48 -9.85
N VAL A 165 14.57 12.68 -11.10
CA VAL A 165 13.31 12.10 -11.62
C VAL A 165 13.38 10.58 -11.66
N VAL A 166 14.51 10.01 -12.04
CA VAL A 166 14.74 8.57 -12.01
C VAL A 166 14.63 8.03 -10.57
N ASP A 167 15.21 8.71 -9.59
CA ASP A 167 15.15 8.29 -8.19
C ASP A 167 13.71 8.40 -7.64
N ILE A 168 12.97 9.46 -7.98
CA ILE A 168 11.55 9.58 -7.65
C ILE A 168 10.76 8.42 -8.27
N SER A 169 11.04 8.07 -9.53
CA SER A 169 10.38 6.94 -10.20
C SER A 169 10.66 5.61 -9.50
N ARG A 170 11.87 5.39 -9.01
CA ARG A 170 12.24 4.19 -8.22
C ARG A 170 11.45 4.11 -6.91
N ILE A 171 11.26 5.25 -6.23
CA ILE A 171 10.44 5.30 -5.01
C ILE A 171 8.99 4.96 -5.34
N LEU A 172 8.42 5.56 -6.40
CA LEU A 172 7.06 5.26 -6.85
C LEU A 172 6.89 3.79 -7.26
N ALA A 173 7.88 3.19 -7.92
CA ALA A 173 7.87 1.78 -8.30
C ALA A 173 7.80 0.83 -7.11
N GLY A 174 8.13 1.28 -5.90
CA GLY A 174 7.90 0.54 -4.65
C GLY A 174 6.41 0.35 -4.31
N PHE A 175 5.54 1.20 -4.83
CA PHE A 175 4.07 1.16 -4.65
C PHE A 175 3.33 0.81 -5.95
N ILE A 176 3.89 1.19 -7.09
CA ILE A 176 3.28 1.04 -8.43
C ILE A 176 4.06 -0.02 -9.20
N THR A 177 3.68 -1.27 -9.01
CA THR A 177 4.34 -2.40 -9.69
C THR A 177 4.22 -2.25 -11.21
N GLY A 178 5.35 -2.36 -11.90
CA GLY A 178 5.41 -2.28 -13.36
C GLY A 178 5.42 -0.84 -13.91
N LEU A 179 5.63 0.17 -13.07
CA LEU A 179 5.78 1.57 -13.52
C LEU A 179 6.90 1.68 -14.56
N ARG A 180 6.58 2.23 -15.72
CA ARG A 180 7.52 2.58 -16.79
C ARG A 180 7.73 4.09 -16.82
N LEU A 181 8.98 4.52 -16.95
CA LEU A 181 9.33 5.92 -17.13
C LEU A 181 9.75 6.16 -18.58
N PHE A 182 8.96 6.95 -19.31
CA PHE A 182 9.28 7.44 -20.65
C PHE A 182 10.03 8.75 -20.53
N VAL A 183 11.22 8.83 -21.09
CA VAL A 183 12.00 10.07 -21.17
C VAL A 183 11.89 10.61 -22.59
N VAL A 184 11.24 11.76 -22.73
CA VAL A 184 11.01 12.41 -24.03
C VAL A 184 12.01 13.55 -24.21
N PRO A 185 12.87 13.52 -25.24
CA PRO A 185 13.71 14.65 -25.61
C PRO A 185 12.83 15.83 -26.05
N PHE A 186 12.94 16.96 -25.38
CA PHE A 186 12.03 18.09 -25.63
C PHE A 186 12.78 19.37 -26.05
N THR A 187 14.10 19.34 -26.14
CA THR A 187 14.97 20.51 -26.41
C THR A 187 14.60 21.20 -27.72
N ASP A 188 14.49 20.45 -28.83
CA ASP A 188 14.23 21.05 -30.15
C ASP A 188 12.87 21.72 -30.22
N ILE A 189 11.86 21.13 -29.61
CA ILE A 189 10.51 21.69 -29.54
C ILE A 189 10.54 22.98 -28.71
N GLN A 190 11.18 22.97 -27.56
CA GLN A 190 11.31 24.16 -26.72
C GLN A 190 12.06 25.29 -27.43
N LEU A 191 13.17 24.98 -28.10
CA LEU A 191 13.92 25.99 -28.89
C LEU A 191 13.07 26.57 -30.03
N ARG A 192 12.29 25.76 -30.73
CA ARG A 192 11.42 26.20 -31.77
C ARG A 192 10.32 27.15 -31.26
N ILE A 193 9.69 26.80 -30.13
CA ILE A 193 8.71 27.67 -29.46
C ILE A 193 9.35 28.97 -29.02
N ASN A 194 10.55 28.95 -28.45
CA ASN A 194 11.26 30.14 -28.00
C ASN A 194 11.65 31.09 -29.17
N ARG A 195 11.91 30.53 -30.35
CA ARG A 195 12.29 31.31 -31.55
C ARG A 195 11.08 31.87 -32.32
N GLN A 196 9.97 31.15 -32.39
CA GLN A 196 8.85 31.43 -33.26
C GLN A 196 7.58 31.86 -32.52
N GLY A 197 7.47 31.52 -31.22
CA GLY A 197 6.29 31.85 -30.42
C GLY A 197 6.34 33.24 -29.80
N PRO A 198 5.19 33.90 -29.65
CA PRO A 198 5.08 35.17 -28.92
C PRO A 198 5.59 34.98 -27.49
N GLU A 199 6.33 35.98 -27.00
CA GLU A 199 7.00 35.85 -25.67
C GLU A 199 6.02 35.59 -24.55
N GLU A 200 4.88 36.23 -24.54
CA GLU A 200 3.81 36.13 -23.57
C GLU A 200 3.14 34.73 -23.54
N GLU A 201 3.16 34.01 -24.68
CA GLU A 201 2.49 32.73 -24.84
C GLU A 201 3.44 31.54 -24.73
N ARG A 202 4.77 31.72 -24.69
CA ARG A 202 5.77 30.64 -24.71
C ARG A 202 5.51 29.57 -23.67
N THR A 203 5.19 29.97 -22.44
CA THR A 203 4.91 29.01 -21.35
C THR A 203 3.68 28.16 -21.66
N GLN A 204 2.64 28.76 -22.23
CA GLN A 204 1.41 28.04 -22.60
C GLN A 204 1.65 27.11 -23.78
N LEU A 205 2.40 27.56 -24.79
CA LEU A 205 2.78 26.74 -25.95
C LEU A 205 3.63 25.52 -25.54
N VAL A 206 4.58 25.69 -24.61
CA VAL A 206 5.38 24.59 -24.05
C VAL A 206 4.48 23.59 -23.35
N ARG A 207 3.56 24.05 -22.50
CA ARG A 207 2.61 23.16 -21.79
C ARG A 207 1.68 22.45 -22.78
N ALA A 208 1.15 23.16 -23.79
CA ALA A 208 0.30 22.55 -24.79
C ALA A 208 1.04 21.46 -25.60
N ALA A 209 2.28 21.70 -26.00
CA ALA A 209 3.09 20.71 -26.69
C ALA A 209 3.39 19.48 -25.79
N MET A 210 3.70 19.69 -24.50
CA MET A 210 3.88 18.60 -23.56
C MET A 210 2.62 17.76 -23.38
N MET A 211 1.45 18.42 -23.27
CA MET A 211 0.15 17.73 -23.13
C MET A 211 -0.20 16.94 -24.38
N GLU A 212 0.04 17.49 -25.58
CA GLU A 212 -0.21 16.79 -26.84
C GLU A 212 0.67 15.54 -26.99
N ILE A 213 1.95 15.66 -26.69
CA ILE A 213 2.87 14.52 -26.71
C ILE A 213 2.46 13.46 -25.67
N ALA A 214 2.10 13.91 -24.47
CA ALA A 214 1.65 13.01 -23.40
C ALA A 214 0.34 12.30 -23.79
N ASP A 215 -0.62 12.97 -24.42
CA ASP A 215 -1.87 12.34 -24.89
C ASP A 215 -1.60 11.30 -25.98
N ARG A 216 -0.75 11.61 -26.97
CA ARG A 216 -0.34 10.64 -27.99
C ARG A 216 0.36 9.42 -27.39
N LEU A 217 1.24 9.64 -26.40
CA LEU A 217 1.93 8.57 -25.69
C LEU A 217 0.95 7.73 -24.88
N ALA A 218 0.05 8.36 -24.14
CA ALA A 218 -0.98 7.68 -23.35
C ALA A 218 -1.85 6.78 -24.25
N ARG A 219 -2.36 7.30 -25.36
CA ARG A 219 -3.15 6.52 -26.34
C ARG A 219 -2.39 5.33 -26.88
N ARG A 220 -1.11 5.50 -27.23
CA ARG A 220 -0.24 4.42 -27.72
C ARG A 220 -0.08 3.31 -26.67
N GLU A 221 0.07 3.69 -25.42
CA GLU A 221 0.23 2.76 -24.29
C GLU A 221 -1.11 2.33 -23.66
N ARG A 222 -2.25 2.63 -24.32
CA ARG A 222 -3.61 2.30 -23.86
C ARG A 222 -4.02 2.98 -22.55
N GLY A 223 -3.41 4.12 -22.23
CA GLY A 223 -3.80 4.95 -21.09
C GLY A 223 -5.11 5.72 -21.40
N SER A 224 -5.95 5.83 -20.36
CA SER A 224 -7.26 6.47 -20.44
C SER A 224 -7.25 7.92 -19.97
N CYS A 225 -6.21 8.36 -19.28
CA CYS A 225 -6.10 9.71 -18.74
C CYS A 225 -4.65 10.15 -18.59
N LEU A 226 -4.48 11.48 -18.52
CA LEU A 226 -3.24 12.13 -18.09
C LEU A 226 -3.37 12.51 -16.61
N ILE A 227 -2.28 12.41 -15.86
CA ILE A 227 -2.19 12.78 -14.45
C ILE A 227 -1.18 13.91 -14.34
N THR A 228 -1.60 15.02 -13.73
CA THR A 228 -0.75 16.18 -13.45
C THR A 228 -0.77 16.46 -11.96
N GLY A 229 0.32 17.01 -11.44
CA GLY A 229 0.45 17.51 -10.07
C GLY A 229 0.46 19.02 -10.01
#